data_66e395049426ab597c25310f760c60a7
#
_entry.id   66e395049426ab597c25310f760c60a7
#
_cell.length_a   1.000
_cell.length_b   1.000
_cell.length_c   1.000
_cell.angle_alpha   90.00
_cell.angle_beta   90.00
_cell.angle_gamma   90.00
#
_symmetry.space_group_name_H-M   'P 1'
#
loop_
_entity.id
_entity.type
_entity.pdbx_description
1 polymer ?
#
loop_
_entity_poly.entity_id
_entity_poly.type
_entity_poly.pdbx_seq_one_letter_code
_entity_poly.pdbx_strand_id
1 'polypeptide(L)'
;VKKHFFKIILFILLVTTFFSCYKKDFDKIKLANAQPEYLFPLVDADLSLKDIVDPNKKQLNITESSDGFYTFIYYQNIFEKFITDLLKIDDVTISQSISLTNSEGATLPVAGRISHDFSQSIVFASANGEKIKNIRFKSGSIPIRITSSFKQDIEIQITFPYITKNGVPLSDDIVIHYLGSPSTTFASNYDLTGYTIDCSENNSTVNTLSYTAKLIVNYKAGNTIDASQKIDFNTGFTGINYSYIEGYIGKYDLSIPQDSVTIGIFNNAYLGSIYFTDPKVRAIITNSIGAPSEVNLNKLITQSNINGQTDIIGTIINTNIPIMYPSLAEVGQKDSTTIQLDKTNSNVQTVFNPAPNKVLYQISGAINPNGETANFVTDMSSIKVRGEVEIPMEGKITKLVLLDTLKGISFPDLNVAGKSVTILSGGFNISLSNGFPINSHIQMYFIDAQNVVIDSLFSTPHFIPSASVDVTGKVTSPSTLVIKELFDADRYNKITHTNRAVLVSQFSTANAGNTPVKIYSSYQIKSNIGLDIKANVSF
;
A
#
# COMPACT_ATOMS: atom_id res chain seq x y z
N VAL A 1 29.41 -6.00 7.01
CA VAL A 1 29.96 -7.29 7.47
C VAL A 1 31.06 -7.79 6.54
N LYS A 2 30.96 -7.72 5.21
CA LYS A 2 32.01 -8.22 4.28
C LYS A 2 33.35 -7.44 4.30
N LYS A 3 33.38 -6.18 4.71
CA LYS A 3 34.61 -5.33 4.67
C LYS A 3 35.51 -5.52 5.91
N HIS A 4 34.98 -6.00 7.03
CA HIS A 4 35.79 -6.26 8.23
C HIS A 4 36.39 -7.66 8.24
N PHE A 5 35.77 -8.62 7.60
CA PHE A 5 36.29 -9.98 7.46
C PHE A 5 37.60 -10.04 6.68
N PHE A 6 37.77 -9.15 5.67
CA PHE A 6 39.02 -9.10 4.87
C PHE A 6 40.21 -8.48 5.62
N LYS A 7 39.96 -7.57 6.57
CA LYS A 7 41.03 -6.99 7.42
C LYS A 7 41.54 -7.96 8.47
N ILE A 8 40.71 -8.86 8.97
CA ILE A 8 41.10 -9.91 9.93
C ILE A 8 41.96 -10.97 9.25
N ILE A 9 41.62 -11.34 8.01
CA ILE A 9 42.44 -12.29 7.23
C ILE A 9 43.81 -11.68 6.87
N LEU A 10 43.90 -10.39 6.60
CA LEU A 10 45.18 -9.73 6.30
C LEU A 10 46.07 -9.62 7.54
N PHE A 11 45.50 -9.47 8.75
CA PHE A 11 46.24 -9.43 10.01
C PHE A 11 46.81 -10.81 10.40
N ILE A 12 46.04 -11.87 10.13
CA ILE A 12 46.50 -13.28 10.36
C ILE A 12 47.64 -13.64 9.40
N LEU A 13 47.62 -13.13 8.17
CA LEU A 13 48.67 -13.38 7.18
C LEU A 13 50.00 -12.65 7.52
N LEU A 14 49.93 -11.52 8.23
CA LEU A 14 51.13 -10.74 8.61
C LEU A 14 51.88 -11.38 9.80
N VAL A 15 51.19 -12.15 10.65
CA VAL A 15 51.77 -12.83 11.80
C VAL A 15 52.55 -14.09 11.37
N THR A 16 52.27 -14.68 10.22
CA THR A 16 52.92 -15.91 9.74
C THR A 16 54.30 -15.70 9.08
N THR A 17 54.71 -14.43 8.81
CA THR A 17 56.00 -14.16 8.14
C THR A 17 57.20 -13.97 9.07
N PHE A 18 57.02 -13.99 10.39
CA PHE A 18 58.12 -13.84 11.35
C PHE A 18 58.69 -15.15 11.94
N PHE A 19 58.25 -16.32 11.45
CA PHE A 19 58.79 -17.60 11.92
C PHE A 19 59.65 -18.31 10.86
N SER A 20 60.71 -17.66 10.44
CA SER A 20 61.78 -18.35 9.71
C SER A 20 63.12 -17.89 10.29
N CYS A 21 63.58 -18.55 11.33
CA CYS A 21 64.94 -18.94 11.58
C CYS A 21 65.13 -19.41 13.02
N TYR A 22 65.84 -20.49 13.17
CA TYR A 22 66.33 -21.19 14.39
C TYR A 22 65.45 -22.32 14.91
N LYS A 23 65.62 -23.46 14.30
CA LYS A 23 64.85 -24.68 14.63
C LYS A 23 65.60 -25.71 15.46
N LYS A 24 66.67 -25.38 16.20
CA LYS A 24 67.50 -26.43 16.90
C LYS A 24 67.66 -26.31 18.41
N ASP A 25 67.31 -25.21 19.06
CA ASP A 25 67.46 -25.05 20.50
C ASP A 25 66.17 -24.82 21.29
N PHE A 26 65.02 -24.67 20.59
CA PHE A 26 63.76 -24.49 21.27
C PHE A 26 63.11 -25.78 21.79
N ASP A 27 63.51 -26.94 21.27
CA ASP A 27 62.98 -28.25 21.73
C ASP A 27 63.39 -28.64 23.17
N LYS A 28 64.29 -27.86 23.80
CA LYS A 28 64.74 -28.08 25.21
C LYS A 28 64.09 -27.11 26.20
N ILE A 29 63.40 -26.11 25.75
CA ILE A 29 62.65 -25.18 26.60
C ILE A 29 61.31 -25.81 26.89
N LYS A 30 61.11 -26.45 27.99
CA LYS A 30 59.79 -26.76 28.53
C LYS A 30 59.18 -25.42 28.94
N LEU A 31 58.43 -24.83 28.07
CA LEU A 31 57.63 -23.67 28.44
C LEU A 31 56.64 -24.11 29.52
N ALA A 32 56.71 -23.46 30.66
CA ALA A 32 55.69 -23.60 31.68
C ALA A 32 54.34 -23.16 31.07
N ASN A 33 53.24 -23.77 31.52
CA ASN A 33 51.91 -23.39 31.08
C ASN A 33 51.78 -21.86 31.11
N ALA A 34 51.57 -21.26 29.96
CA ALA A 34 51.33 -19.83 29.87
C ALA A 34 49.84 -19.54 30.16
N GLN A 35 49.60 -18.51 30.96
CA GLN A 35 48.23 -18.03 31.25
C GLN A 35 48.03 -16.62 30.63
N PRO A 36 47.98 -16.56 29.31
CA PRO A 36 47.74 -15.28 28.65
C PRO A 36 46.34 -14.77 28.94
N GLU A 37 46.23 -13.45 29.00
CA GLU A 37 44.96 -12.72 29.06
C GLU A 37 44.75 -12.04 27.70
N TYR A 38 43.59 -12.28 27.08
CA TYR A 38 43.22 -11.75 25.76
C TYR A 38 42.07 -10.79 25.92
N LEU A 39 42.15 -9.64 25.27
CA LEU A 39 41.07 -8.67 25.20
C LEU A 39 40.56 -8.59 23.77
N PHE A 40 39.27 -8.89 23.57
CA PHE A 40 38.59 -8.86 22.29
C PHE A 40 37.59 -7.74 22.30
N PRO A 41 37.70 -6.73 21.41
CA PRO A 41 36.62 -5.76 21.20
C PRO A 41 35.46 -6.46 20.46
N LEU A 42 34.27 -6.45 21.06
CA LEU A 42 33.09 -7.07 20.49
C LEU A 42 32.17 -6.03 19.78
N VAL A 43 31.92 -4.90 20.44
CA VAL A 43 31.02 -3.86 19.97
C VAL A 43 31.63 -2.50 20.25
N ASP A 44 31.57 -1.63 19.26
CA ASP A 44 31.76 -0.19 19.37
C ASP A 44 30.67 0.47 18.50
N ALA A 45 29.65 1.05 19.13
CA ALA A 45 28.47 1.53 18.45
C ALA A 45 27.89 2.78 19.09
N ASP A 46 27.52 3.73 18.23
CA ASP A 46 26.67 4.88 18.54
C ASP A 46 25.30 4.65 17.90
N LEU A 47 24.27 4.48 18.71
CA LEU A 47 22.92 4.14 18.26
C LEU A 47 21.95 5.29 18.54
N SER A 48 21.41 5.88 17.49
CA SER A 48 20.25 6.77 17.54
C SER A 48 18.93 6.00 17.51
N LEU A 49 17.81 6.67 17.76
CA LEU A 49 16.50 6.02 17.62
C LEU A 49 16.25 5.55 16.18
N LYS A 50 16.74 6.27 15.16
CA LYS A 50 16.66 5.85 13.75
C LYS A 50 17.40 4.54 13.46
N ASP A 51 18.53 4.30 14.14
CA ASP A 51 19.29 3.06 13.95
C ASP A 51 18.62 1.87 14.63
N ILE A 52 17.88 2.14 15.72
CA ILE A 52 17.12 1.13 16.49
C ILE A 52 15.83 0.76 15.75
N VAL A 53 15.14 1.75 15.19
CA VAL A 53 13.93 1.57 14.40
C VAL A 53 14.34 1.40 12.94
N ASP A 54 14.28 0.17 12.40
CA ASP A 54 14.70 -0.15 11.03
C ASP A 54 14.09 0.83 10.00
N PRO A 55 14.91 1.75 9.41
CA PRO A 55 14.44 2.76 8.46
C PRO A 55 14.01 2.17 7.11
N ASN A 56 14.28 0.89 6.85
CA ASN A 56 13.89 0.19 5.62
C ASN A 56 12.49 -0.45 5.71
N LYS A 57 11.78 -0.30 6.82
CA LYS A 57 10.39 -0.74 6.92
C LYS A 57 9.52 0.13 6.03
N LYS A 58 9.00 -0.47 4.96
CA LYS A 58 8.27 0.19 3.85
C LYS A 58 7.00 0.96 4.24
N GLN A 59 6.62 1.09 5.48
CA GLN A 59 5.36 1.70 5.94
C GLN A 59 5.56 2.62 7.14
N LEU A 60 6.78 3.09 7.34
CA LEU A 60 7.12 4.04 8.39
C LEU A 60 7.78 5.28 7.79
N ASN A 61 7.25 6.44 8.12
CA ASN A 61 7.89 7.74 7.90
C ASN A 61 8.26 8.35 9.25
N ILE A 62 9.52 8.73 9.42
CA ILE A 62 10.01 9.42 10.61
C ILE A 62 10.20 10.89 10.24
N THR A 63 9.38 11.75 10.81
CA THR A 63 9.49 13.19 10.64
C THR A 63 10.23 13.81 11.82
N GLU A 64 10.95 14.87 11.54
CA GLU A 64 11.76 15.61 12.50
C GLU A 64 11.38 17.10 12.41
N SER A 65 11.01 17.69 13.52
CA SER A 65 10.75 19.13 13.60
C SER A 65 12.07 19.93 13.55
N SER A 66 11.98 21.23 13.41
CA SER A 66 13.14 22.13 13.33
C SER A 66 14.04 22.09 14.57
N ASP A 67 13.52 21.68 15.73
CA ASP A 67 14.26 21.48 16.97
C ASP A 67 14.75 20.04 17.19
N GLY A 68 14.52 19.16 16.21
CA GLY A 68 14.95 17.76 16.22
C GLY A 68 13.97 16.78 16.88
N PHE A 69 12.74 17.20 17.24
CA PHE A 69 11.75 16.33 17.86
C PHE A 69 11.19 15.31 16.86
N TYR A 70 11.13 14.02 17.26
CA TYR A 70 10.65 12.96 16.40
C TYR A 70 9.14 12.73 16.48
N THR A 71 8.55 12.49 15.29
CA THR A 71 7.20 11.95 15.14
C THR A 71 7.24 10.74 14.19
N PHE A 72 6.68 9.62 14.62
CA PHE A 72 6.56 8.41 13.81
C PHE A 72 5.19 8.37 13.14
N ILE A 73 5.18 8.14 11.83
CA ILE A 73 3.97 8.01 11.04
C ILE A 73 4.00 6.64 10.36
N TYR A 74 3.25 5.70 10.91
CA TYR A 74 2.98 4.41 10.28
C TYR A 74 1.83 4.58 9.31
N TYR A 75 1.95 4.03 8.10
CA TYR A 75 0.91 4.19 7.09
C TYR A 75 0.71 2.94 6.24
N GLN A 76 -0.48 2.83 5.66
CA GLN A 76 -0.82 1.80 4.69
C GLN A 76 -1.80 2.35 3.66
N ASN A 77 -1.61 2.00 2.38
CA ASN A 77 -2.63 2.20 1.38
C ASN A 77 -3.71 1.13 1.60
N ILE A 78 -4.88 1.59 2.06
CA ILE A 78 -5.99 0.72 2.47
C ILE A 78 -6.76 0.24 1.25
N PHE A 79 -7.04 1.15 0.31
CA PHE A 79 -7.97 0.91 -0.77
C PHE A 79 -7.66 1.84 -1.96
N GLU A 80 -7.84 1.30 -3.15
CA GLU A 80 -7.88 2.06 -4.39
C GLU A 80 -8.90 1.42 -5.32
N LYS A 81 -9.83 2.22 -5.84
CA LYS A 81 -10.83 1.77 -6.81
C LYS A 81 -10.94 2.75 -7.94
N PHE A 82 -10.71 2.27 -9.15
CA PHE A 82 -10.92 3.04 -10.37
C PHE A 82 -12.38 3.00 -10.78
N ILE A 83 -12.86 4.10 -11.35
CA ILE A 83 -14.24 4.18 -11.84
C ILE A 83 -14.50 3.20 -13.00
N THR A 84 -13.51 2.90 -13.80
CA THR A 84 -13.58 1.92 -14.89
C THR A 84 -13.87 0.49 -14.44
N ASP A 85 -13.67 0.19 -13.15
CA ASP A 85 -14.07 -1.09 -12.55
C ASP A 85 -15.56 -1.12 -12.18
N LEU A 86 -16.18 0.04 -12.01
CA LEU A 86 -17.56 0.22 -11.57
C LEU A 86 -18.48 0.56 -12.73
N LEU A 87 -18.13 1.59 -13.49
CA LEU A 87 -18.93 2.10 -14.63
C LEU A 87 -18.39 1.53 -15.93
N LYS A 88 -19.15 0.64 -16.54
CA LYS A 88 -18.88 0.04 -17.86
C LYS A 88 -20.02 0.32 -18.81
N ILE A 89 -19.69 0.43 -20.07
CA ILE A 89 -20.69 0.53 -21.16
C ILE A 89 -20.65 -0.82 -21.88
N ASP A 90 -21.73 -1.58 -21.74
CA ASP A 90 -21.84 -2.89 -22.35
C ASP A 90 -22.06 -2.80 -23.86
N ASP A 91 -21.66 -3.85 -24.58
CA ASP A 91 -21.94 -3.97 -26.00
C ASP A 91 -23.44 -4.07 -26.23
N VAL A 92 -23.93 -3.32 -27.22
CA VAL A 92 -25.34 -3.30 -27.62
C VAL A 92 -25.47 -3.60 -29.11
N THR A 93 -26.37 -4.47 -29.45
CA THR A 93 -26.73 -4.74 -30.86
C THR A 93 -28.22 -4.60 -31.03
N ILE A 94 -28.61 -3.88 -32.05
CA ILE A 94 -30.01 -3.72 -32.49
C ILE A 94 -30.15 -4.21 -33.92
N SER A 95 -31.36 -4.66 -34.25
CA SER A 95 -31.72 -5.18 -35.57
C SER A 95 -33.04 -4.60 -36.04
N GLN A 96 -33.11 -4.21 -37.29
CA GLN A 96 -34.32 -3.72 -37.93
C GLN A 96 -34.46 -4.29 -39.33
N SER A 97 -35.68 -4.74 -39.69
CA SER A 97 -36.00 -5.15 -41.05
C SER A 97 -36.80 -4.04 -41.75
N ILE A 98 -36.35 -3.64 -42.93
CA ILE A 98 -36.97 -2.56 -43.72
C ILE A 98 -37.33 -3.14 -45.11
N SER A 99 -38.58 -2.99 -45.51
CA SER A 99 -39.10 -3.34 -46.84
C SER A 99 -39.80 -2.15 -47.47
N LEU A 100 -39.94 -2.16 -48.79
CA LEU A 100 -40.79 -1.19 -49.46
C LEU A 100 -42.27 -1.48 -49.16
N THR A 101 -43.07 -0.45 -49.09
CA THR A 101 -44.51 -0.61 -49.10
C THR A 101 -44.97 -1.08 -50.49
N ASN A 102 -46.17 -1.65 -50.56
CA ASN A 102 -46.74 -2.11 -51.84
C ASN A 102 -46.86 -0.93 -52.85
N SER A 103 -47.15 0.27 -52.38
CA SER A 103 -47.21 1.46 -53.20
C SER A 103 -45.86 1.87 -53.78
N GLU A 104 -44.82 1.87 -52.92
CA GLU A 104 -43.44 2.16 -53.33
C GLU A 104 -42.94 1.14 -54.35
N GLY A 105 -43.16 -0.15 -54.08
CA GLY A 105 -42.81 -1.22 -55.03
C GLY A 105 -43.48 -1.09 -56.38
N ALA A 106 -44.75 -0.70 -56.43
CA ALA A 106 -45.52 -0.49 -57.68
C ALA A 106 -45.01 0.74 -58.46
N THR A 107 -44.55 1.79 -57.79
CA THR A 107 -44.10 3.04 -58.45
C THR A 107 -42.60 2.95 -58.87
N LEU A 108 -41.78 2.07 -58.32
CA LEU A 108 -40.34 1.98 -58.60
C LEU A 108 -40.02 1.79 -60.09
N PRO A 109 -40.73 0.94 -60.89
CA PRO A 109 -40.42 0.79 -62.32
C PRO A 109 -40.59 2.04 -63.12
N VAL A 110 -41.56 2.93 -62.75
CA VAL A 110 -41.86 4.17 -63.41
C VAL A 110 -40.98 5.30 -62.93
N ALA A 111 -40.72 5.37 -61.61
CA ALA A 111 -39.91 6.40 -60.99
C ALA A 111 -38.38 6.18 -61.20
N GLY A 112 -37.97 4.93 -61.51
CA GLY A 112 -36.57 4.57 -61.67
C GLY A 112 -35.78 4.53 -60.35
N ARG A 113 -36.22 5.25 -59.34
CA ARG A 113 -35.61 5.35 -58.01
C ARG A 113 -36.66 5.68 -56.95
N ILE A 114 -36.60 5.02 -55.81
CA ILE A 114 -37.46 5.30 -54.64
C ILE A 114 -36.59 5.38 -53.40
N SER A 115 -37.00 6.22 -52.45
CA SER A 115 -36.37 6.31 -51.15
C SER A 115 -37.37 6.05 -50.01
N HIS A 116 -36.90 5.34 -48.97
CA HIS A 116 -37.64 5.05 -47.75
C HIS A 116 -36.80 5.46 -46.53
N ASP A 117 -37.32 6.42 -45.75
CA ASP A 117 -36.64 6.91 -44.55
C ASP A 117 -36.95 5.98 -43.36
N PHE A 118 -35.93 5.67 -42.56
CA PHE A 118 -36.08 4.92 -41.33
C PHE A 118 -35.13 5.44 -40.25
N SER A 119 -35.47 5.21 -39.00
CA SER A 119 -34.68 5.61 -37.85
C SER A 119 -34.87 4.66 -36.68
N GLN A 120 -33.93 4.61 -35.78
CA GLN A 120 -34.04 3.88 -34.52
C GLN A 120 -33.11 4.47 -33.47
N SER A 121 -33.43 4.23 -32.20
CA SER A 121 -32.59 4.59 -31.08
C SER A 121 -31.90 3.36 -30.48
N ILE A 122 -30.63 3.52 -30.14
CA ILE A 122 -29.83 2.57 -29.38
C ILE A 122 -29.84 3.08 -27.94
N VAL A 123 -30.27 2.25 -26.99
CA VAL A 123 -30.36 2.60 -25.58
C VAL A 123 -29.27 1.83 -24.82
N PHE A 124 -28.45 2.53 -24.06
CA PHE A 124 -27.43 1.92 -23.18
C PHE A 124 -28.11 1.34 -21.95
N ALA A 125 -27.67 0.13 -21.55
CA ALA A 125 -28.12 -0.47 -20.31
C ALA A 125 -27.65 0.36 -19.10
N SER A 126 -28.50 0.42 -18.08
CA SER A 126 -28.27 1.14 -16.83
C SER A 126 -28.46 0.16 -15.66
N ALA A 127 -27.36 -0.35 -15.09
CA ALA A 127 -27.40 -1.33 -14.00
C ALA A 127 -27.60 -0.67 -12.63
N ASN A 128 -27.05 0.55 -12.45
CA ASN A 128 -27.07 1.29 -11.17
C ASN A 128 -27.85 2.61 -11.29
N GLY A 129 -28.75 2.70 -12.29
CA GLY A 129 -29.57 3.89 -12.55
C GLY A 129 -28.80 5.01 -13.23
N GLU A 130 -27.72 4.71 -13.95
CA GLU A 130 -26.92 5.68 -14.69
C GLU A 130 -27.79 6.47 -15.68
N LYS A 131 -27.54 7.80 -15.78
CA LYS A 131 -28.17 8.72 -16.76
C LYS A 131 -27.09 9.52 -17.46
N ILE A 132 -26.49 8.88 -18.45
CA ILE A 132 -25.34 9.40 -19.18
C ILE A 132 -25.84 10.44 -20.18
N LYS A 133 -25.18 11.61 -20.20
CA LYS A 133 -25.45 12.69 -21.16
C LYS A 133 -24.38 12.77 -22.24
N ASN A 134 -23.12 12.76 -21.87
CA ASN A 134 -22.00 12.89 -22.79
C ASN A 134 -20.96 11.81 -22.57
N ILE A 135 -20.39 11.27 -23.66
CA ILE A 135 -19.26 10.36 -23.66
C ILE A 135 -18.21 10.87 -24.64
N ARG A 136 -16.94 10.89 -24.23
CA ARG A 136 -15.78 10.99 -25.14
C ARG A 136 -15.12 9.63 -25.24
N PHE A 137 -15.05 9.11 -26.46
CA PHE A 137 -14.47 7.79 -26.68
C PHE A 137 -12.94 7.81 -26.68
N LYS A 138 -12.36 6.84 -26.01
CA LYS A 138 -10.97 6.47 -26.12
C LYS A 138 -10.78 5.38 -27.18
N SER A 139 -11.73 4.45 -27.26
CA SER A 139 -11.82 3.43 -28.30
C SER A 139 -13.25 2.88 -28.34
N GLY A 140 -13.55 2.13 -29.37
CA GLY A 140 -14.82 1.46 -29.58
C GLY A 140 -15.20 1.53 -31.03
N SER A 141 -16.29 0.85 -31.40
CA SER A 141 -16.74 0.85 -32.79
C SER A 141 -18.25 0.69 -32.92
N ILE A 142 -18.75 1.11 -34.05
CA ILE A 142 -20.11 0.86 -34.53
C ILE A 142 -20.02 -0.19 -35.64
N PRO A 143 -20.37 -1.45 -35.38
CA PRO A 143 -20.54 -2.43 -36.43
C PRO A 143 -21.83 -2.10 -37.23
N ILE A 144 -21.75 -2.10 -38.55
CA ILE A 144 -22.91 -2.06 -39.45
C ILE A 144 -22.87 -3.32 -40.30
N ARG A 145 -23.95 -4.10 -40.22
CA ARG A 145 -24.17 -5.25 -41.09
C ARG A 145 -25.55 -5.13 -41.76
N ILE A 146 -25.56 -5.15 -43.10
CA ILE A 146 -26.76 -5.04 -43.91
C ILE A 146 -26.86 -6.27 -44.78
N THR A 147 -27.94 -7.01 -44.67
CA THR A 147 -28.23 -8.14 -45.59
C THR A 147 -29.44 -7.73 -46.44
N SER A 148 -29.26 -7.62 -47.75
CA SER A 148 -30.29 -7.23 -48.70
C SER A 148 -30.82 -8.43 -49.47
N SER A 149 -32.12 -8.60 -49.51
CA SER A 149 -32.82 -9.53 -50.41
C SER A 149 -33.41 -8.85 -51.67
N PHE A 150 -33.17 -7.53 -51.81
CA PHE A 150 -33.57 -6.80 -53.02
C PHE A 150 -32.84 -7.35 -54.25
N LYS A 151 -33.57 -7.53 -55.34
CA LYS A 151 -33.03 -7.84 -56.65
C LYS A 151 -32.71 -6.56 -57.45
N GLN A 152 -32.44 -5.49 -56.74
CA GLN A 152 -32.14 -4.14 -57.20
C GLN A 152 -30.86 -3.67 -56.53
N ASP A 153 -30.13 -2.75 -57.14
CA ASP A 153 -29.06 -2.03 -56.44
C ASP A 153 -29.69 -1.10 -55.40
N ILE A 154 -29.12 -1.09 -54.20
CA ILE A 154 -29.58 -0.25 -53.12
C ILE A 154 -28.46 0.67 -52.60
N GLU A 155 -28.85 1.85 -52.12
CA GLU A 155 -28.00 2.78 -51.40
C GLU A 155 -28.59 2.98 -50.01
N ILE A 156 -27.76 3.10 -49.00
CA ILE A 156 -28.18 3.44 -47.66
C ILE A 156 -27.34 4.63 -47.18
N GLN A 157 -28.02 5.76 -47.01
CA GLN A 157 -27.43 6.95 -46.41
C GLN A 157 -27.72 6.92 -44.92
N ILE A 158 -26.70 6.81 -44.08
CA ILE A 158 -26.86 6.75 -42.64
C ILE A 158 -26.16 7.91 -41.97
N THR A 159 -26.80 8.46 -40.94
CA THR A 159 -26.27 9.56 -40.14
C THR A 159 -26.54 9.30 -38.66
N PHE A 160 -25.54 9.46 -37.85
CA PHE A 160 -25.60 9.50 -36.39
C PHE A 160 -25.42 10.96 -35.94
N PRO A 161 -26.48 11.75 -35.82
CA PRO A 161 -26.40 13.22 -35.66
C PRO A 161 -25.73 13.61 -34.33
N TYR A 162 -25.79 12.76 -33.32
CA TYR A 162 -25.27 13.01 -31.98
C TYR A 162 -23.90 12.36 -31.73
N ILE A 163 -23.31 11.68 -32.73
CA ILE A 163 -21.93 11.22 -32.70
C ILE A 163 -21.08 12.14 -33.56
N THR A 164 -20.20 12.91 -32.95
CA THR A 164 -19.43 13.92 -33.67
C THR A 164 -17.94 13.82 -33.42
N LYS A 165 -17.17 14.13 -34.46
CA LYS A 165 -15.74 14.37 -34.36
C LYS A 165 -15.42 15.75 -34.95
N ASN A 166 -14.84 16.62 -34.12
CA ASN A 166 -14.65 18.05 -34.49
C ASN A 166 -15.94 18.75 -34.95
N GLY A 167 -17.10 18.42 -34.34
CA GLY A 167 -18.39 18.97 -34.67
C GLY A 167 -19.06 18.40 -35.93
N VAL A 168 -18.42 17.44 -36.62
CA VAL A 168 -18.99 16.79 -37.82
C VAL A 168 -19.63 15.47 -37.40
N PRO A 169 -20.95 15.26 -37.71
CA PRO A 169 -21.63 13.99 -37.42
C PRO A 169 -21.01 12.81 -38.18
N LEU A 170 -21.05 11.63 -37.56
CA LEU A 170 -20.73 10.40 -38.25
C LEU A 170 -21.81 10.06 -39.28
N SER A 171 -21.44 9.97 -40.55
CA SER A 171 -22.33 9.62 -41.65
C SER A 171 -21.59 8.80 -42.69
N ASP A 172 -22.33 7.96 -43.43
CA ASP A 172 -21.80 7.19 -44.55
C ASP A 172 -22.89 6.95 -45.62
N ASP A 173 -22.44 6.78 -46.89
CA ASP A 173 -23.25 6.42 -48.05
C ASP A 173 -22.79 5.02 -48.52
N ILE A 174 -23.61 4.00 -48.23
CA ILE A 174 -23.31 2.59 -48.48
C ILE A 174 -24.04 2.15 -49.75
N VAL A 175 -23.31 1.64 -50.76
CA VAL A 175 -23.90 1.08 -51.98
C VAL A 175 -23.78 -0.43 -51.98
N ILE A 176 -24.90 -1.14 -52.22
CA ILE A 176 -24.94 -2.60 -52.31
C ILE A 176 -25.50 -2.99 -53.68
N HIS A 177 -24.63 -3.53 -54.54
CA HIS A 177 -25.02 -3.98 -55.88
C HIS A 177 -25.66 -5.35 -55.82
N TYR A 178 -26.74 -5.54 -56.59
CA TYR A 178 -27.33 -6.84 -56.79
C TYR A 178 -26.50 -7.66 -57.78
N LEU A 179 -25.89 -8.75 -57.29
CA LEU A 179 -24.96 -9.63 -58.04
C LEU A 179 -25.62 -10.88 -58.61
N GLY A 180 -26.97 -10.90 -58.75
CA GLY A 180 -27.71 -12.05 -59.27
C GLY A 180 -28.04 -13.12 -58.20
N SER A 181 -27.62 -12.98 -56.98
CA SER A 181 -27.96 -13.80 -55.84
C SER A 181 -29.02 -13.12 -54.95
N PRO A 182 -29.96 -13.86 -54.35
CA PRO A 182 -31.07 -13.27 -53.59
C PRO A 182 -30.67 -12.63 -52.26
N SER A 183 -29.44 -12.76 -51.77
CA SER A 183 -28.98 -12.04 -50.58
C SER A 183 -27.54 -11.56 -50.70
N THR A 184 -27.35 -10.25 -50.67
CA THR A 184 -26.02 -9.62 -50.63
C THR A 184 -25.82 -8.99 -49.26
N THR A 185 -24.65 -9.25 -48.66
CA THR A 185 -24.31 -8.73 -47.35
C THR A 185 -23.20 -7.68 -47.47
N PHE A 186 -23.40 -6.53 -46.85
CA PHE A 186 -22.39 -5.52 -46.56
C PHE A 186 -22.03 -5.59 -45.08
N ALA A 187 -20.76 -5.45 -44.73
CA ALA A 187 -20.34 -5.33 -43.36
C ALA A 187 -19.19 -4.31 -43.25
N SER A 188 -19.30 -3.40 -42.31
CA SER A 188 -18.26 -2.41 -41.99
C SER A 188 -18.24 -2.17 -40.49
N ASN A 189 -17.15 -1.57 -40.01
CA ASN A 189 -16.93 -1.26 -38.61
C ASN A 189 -16.33 0.15 -38.51
N TYR A 190 -17.08 1.08 -37.93
CA TYR A 190 -16.67 2.48 -37.81
C TYR A 190 -15.98 2.70 -36.49
N ASP A 191 -14.70 3.08 -36.52
CA ASP A 191 -13.90 3.39 -35.35
C ASP A 191 -14.37 4.70 -34.69
N LEU A 192 -14.67 4.62 -33.40
CA LEU A 192 -15.12 5.75 -32.59
C LEU A 192 -13.99 6.51 -31.89
N THR A 193 -12.75 6.17 -32.12
CA THR A 193 -11.61 6.84 -31.49
C THR A 193 -11.63 8.37 -31.76
N GLY A 194 -11.74 9.14 -30.66
CA GLY A 194 -11.78 10.59 -30.68
C GLY A 194 -13.14 11.20 -31.05
N TYR A 195 -14.18 10.38 -31.16
CA TYR A 195 -15.57 10.88 -31.26
C TYR A 195 -16.13 11.21 -29.87
N THR A 196 -17.14 12.10 -29.87
CA THR A 196 -17.96 12.42 -28.71
C THR A 196 -19.43 12.09 -29.05
N ILE A 197 -20.14 11.50 -28.08
CA ILE A 197 -21.58 11.28 -28.16
C ILE A 197 -22.30 12.23 -27.21
N ASP A 198 -23.38 12.87 -27.70
CA ASP A 198 -24.44 13.44 -26.87
C ASP A 198 -25.55 12.38 -26.70
N CYS A 199 -25.52 11.64 -25.58
CA CYS A 199 -26.54 10.64 -25.24
C CYS A 199 -27.80 11.25 -24.67
N SER A 200 -27.86 12.58 -24.55
CA SER A 200 -29.04 13.32 -24.12
C SER A 200 -29.86 13.87 -25.29
N GLU A 201 -29.35 13.80 -26.50
CA GLU A 201 -29.97 14.31 -27.69
C GLU A 201 -30.51 15.76 -27.50
N ASN A 202 -29.61 16.66 -27.12
CA ASN A 202 -29.92 18.04 -26.72
C ASN A 202 -30.83 18.12 -25.47
N ASN A 203 -30.58 17.30 -24.45
CA ASN A 203 -31.32 17.21 -23.18
C ASN A 203 -32.78 16.73 -23.32
N SER A 204 -33.12 16.00 -24.37
CA SER A 204 -34.45 15.41 -24.57
C SER A 204 -34.55 13.99 -23.98
N THR A 205 -33.45 13.29 -23.87
CA THR A 205 -33.35 11.90 -23.40
C THR A 205 -32.16 11.70 -22.46
N VAL A 206 -31.86 10.46 -22.10
CA VAL A 206 -30.62 10.02 -21.45
C VAL A 206 -30.28 8.61 -21.94
N ASN A 207 -29.01 8.24 -21.91
CA ASN A 207 -28.55 6.92 -22.31
C ASN A 207 -28.96 6.50 -23.72
N THR A 208 -29.27 7.44 -24.59
CA THR A 208 -29.88 7.19 -25.89
C THR A 208 -29.02 7.72 -27.02
N LEU A 209 -29.00 7.00 -28.10
CA LEU A 209 -28.39 7.45 -29.34
C LEU A 209 -29.29 7.07 -30.51
N SER A 210 -29.81 8.06 -31.21
CA SER A 210 -30.62 7.86 -32.41
C SER A 210 -29.76 7.96 -33.67
N TYR A 211 -30.08 7.18 -34.66
CA TYR A 211 -29.61 7.36 -36.03
C TYR A 211 -30.79 7.53 -36.97
N THR A 212 -30.52 8.19 -38.08
CA THR A 212 -31.43 8.31 -39.21
C THR A 212 -30.77 7.65 -40.42
N ALA A 213 -31.55 6.97 -41.22
CA ALA A 213 -31.08 6.39 -42.46
C ALA A 213 -32.12 6.46 -43.55
N LYS A 214 -31.68 6.47 -44.80
CA LYS A 214 -32.49 6.46 -45.99
C LYS A 214 -32.10 5.28 -46.86
N LEU A 215 -33.03 4.34 -47.03
CA LEU A 215 -32.92 3.30 -48.04
C LEU A 215 -33.32 3.85 -49.39
N ILE A 216 -32.47 3.75 -50.38
CA ILE A 216 -32.72 4.12 -51.75
C ILE A 216 -32.64 2.84 -52.62
N VAL A 217 -33.67 2.56 -53.36
CA VAL A 217 -33.72 1.42 -54.29
C VAL A 217 -33.69 1.92 -55.72
N ASN A 218 -32.70 1.52 -56.49
CA ASN A 218 -32.52 1.90 -57.88
C ASN A 218 -33.02 0.80 -58.78
N TYR A 219 -34.02 1.12 -59.63
CA TYR A 219 -34.68 0.16 -60.50
C TYR A 219 -33.70 -0.41 -61.54
N LYS A 220 -33.70 -1.73 -61.68
CA LYS A 220 -32.97 -2.47 -62.71
C LYS A 220 -33.96 -3.26 -63.56
N ALA A 221 -34.09 -2.91 -64.80
CA ALA A 221 -35.04 -3.55 -65.73
C ALA A 221 -34.83 -5.07 -65.82
N GLY A 222 -35.93 -5.82 -65.81
CA GLY A 222 -35.91 -7.27 -65.86
C GLY A 222 -35.83 -7.99 -64.50
N ASN A 223 -35.59 -7.24 -63.41
CA ASN A 223 -35.57 -7.82 -62.06
C ASN A 223 -36.97 -7.66 -61.40
N THR A 224 -37.36 -8.70 -60.64
CA THR A 224 -38.65 -8.67 -59.93
C THR A 224 -38.57 -7.75 -58.69
N ILE A 225 -39.75 -7.15 -58.40
CA ILE A 225 -39.97 -6.38 -57.17
C ILE A 225 -41.18 -6.98 -56.48
N ASP A 226 -41.03 -7.39 -55.23
CA ASP A 226 -42.11 -7.89 -54.40
C ASP A 226 -41.95 -7.50 -52.94
N ALA A 227 -43.06 -7.53 -52.19
CA ALA A 227 -43.12 -7.09 -50.80
C ALA A 227 -42.33 -7.95 -49.82
N SER A 228 -41.83 -9.11 -50.25
CA SER A 228 -40.97 -9.95 -49.40
C SER A 228 -39.51 -9.47 -49.39
N GLN A 229 -39.14 -8.60 -50.33
CA GLN A 229 -37.78 -8.07 -50.42
C GLN A 229 -37.55 -7.03 -49.34
N LYS A 230 -36.46 -7.15 -48.62
CA LYS A 230 -36.12 -6.31 -47.47
C LYS A 230 -34.61 -6.15 -47.31
N ILE A 231 -34.23 -5.23 -46.51
CA ILE A 231 -32.92 -5.24 -45.82
C ILE A 231 -33.10 -5.68 -44.38
N ASP A 232 -32.20 -6.48 -43.87
CA ASP A 232 -32.00 -6.66 -42.44
C ASP A 232 -30.78 -5.84 -42.05
N PHE A 233 -31.02 -4.78 -41.27
CA PHE A 233 -30.02 -3.82 -40.81
C PHE A 233 -29.68 -4.09 -39.36
N ASN A 234 -28.42 -4.37 -39.09
CA ASN A 234 -27.90 -4.60 -37.73
C ASN A 234 -26.82 -3.57 -37.44
N THR A 235 -26.90 -2.92 -36.29
CA THR A 235 -25.89 -1.98 -35.78
C THR A 235 -25.86 -1.99 -34.26
N GLY A 236 -24.95 -1.25 -33.67
CA GLY A 236 -24.80 -1.17 -32.22
C GLY A 236 -23.48 -0.56 -31.80
N PHE A 237 -23.05 -0.91 -30.62
CA PHE A 237 -21.74 -0.53 -30.07
C PHE A 237 -21.00 -1.76 -29.60
N THR A 238 -19.69 -1.78 -29.85
CA THR A 238 -18.82 -2.85 -29.36
C THR A 238 -17.47 -2.30 -28.87
N GLY A 239 -16.96 -2.87 -27.79
CA GLY A 239 -15.64 -2.58 -27.25
C GLY A 239 -15.46 -1.13 -26.77
N ILE A 240 -16.50 -0.54 -26.21
CA ILE A 240 -16.49 0.86 -25.78
C ILE A 240 -15.56 1.07 -24.59
N ASN A 241 -14.57 1.93 -24.78
CA ASN A 241 -13.78 2.54 -23.72
C ASN A 241 -13.92 4.06 -23.82
N TYR A 242 -14.17 4.70 -22.69
CA TYR A 242 -14.30 6.15 -22.62
C TYR A 242 -13.03 6.81 -22.05
N SER A 243 -12.80 8.06 -22.42
CA SER A 243 -11.85 8.95 -21.76
C SER A 243 -12.54 9.91 -20.80
N TYR A 244 -13.85 10.13 -21.00
CA TYR A 244 -14.69 11.03 -20.21
C TYR A 244 -16.16 10.64 -20.33
N ILE A 245 -16.88 10.71 -19.21
CA ILE A 245 -18.35 10.60 -19.15
C ILE A 245 -18.87 11.74 -18.28
N GLU A 246 -19.98 12.34 -18.72
CA GLU A 246 -20.78 13.33 -18.00
C GLU A 246 -22.22 12.87 -17.89
N GLY A 247 -22.86 13.15 -16.75
CA GLY A 247 -24.21 12.75 -16.42
C GLY A 247 -24.30 12.23 -15.02
N TYR A 248 -25.37 11.58 -14.63
CA TYR A 248 -25.47 10.82 -13.40
C TYR A 248 -24.83 9.44 -13.62
N ILE A 249 -23.75 9.17 -12.93
CA ILE A 249 -22.97 7.94 -13.12
C ILE A 249 -23.51 6.73 -12.35
N GLY A 250 -24.65 6.85 -11.67
CA GLY A 250 -25.22 5.80 -10.84
C GLY A 250 -24.83 5.89 -9.37
N LYS A 251 -25.45 5.04 -8.54
CA LYS A 251 -25.10 4.87 -7.12
C LYS A 251 -24.25 3.62 -6.93
N TYR A 252 -23.15 3.76 -6.19
CA TYR A 252 -22.25 2.64 -5.87
C TYR A 252 -21.96 2.60 -4.37
N ASP A 253 -22.18 1.44 -3.77
CA ASP A 253 -21.74 1.16 -2.40
C ASP A 253 -20.36 0.49 -2.43
N LEU A 254 -19.44 1.00 -1.63
CA LEU A 254 -18.06 0.54 -1.53
C LEU A 254 -17.84 -0.14 -0.18
N SER A 255 -17.37 -1.37 -0.19
CA SER A 255 -16.97 -2.10 1.01
C SER A 255 -15.48 -2.39 0.97
N ILE A 256 -14.78 -1.99 2.02
CA ILE A 256 -13.35 -2.22 2.18
C ILE A 256 -13.17 -3.35 3.18
N PRO A 257 -12.54 -4.49 2.80
CA PRO A 257 -12.29 -5.60 3.73
C PRO A 257 -11.51 -5.14 4.96
N GLN A 258 -11.75 -5.81 6.09
CA GLN A 258 -10.99 -5.56 7.30
C GLN A 258 -9.50 -5.88 7.09
N ASP A 259 -8.63 -4.93 7.45
CA ASP A 259 -7.19 -5.07 7.45
C ASP A 259 -6.59 -4.16 8.54
N SER A 260 -5.29 -3.90 8.57
CA SER A 260 -4.64 -3.17 9.65
C SER A 260 -3.45 -2.33 9.22
N VAL A 261 -3.22 -1.22 9.91
CA VAL A 261 -1.95 -0.49 9.91
C VAL A 261 -1.07 -1.06 11.02
N THR A 262 0.14 -1.53 10.68
CA THR A 262 1.07 -2.12 11.65
C THR A 262 1.97 -1.06 12.29
N ILE A 263 2.09 -1.10 13.62
CA ILE A 263 2.97 -0.24 14.43
C ILE A 263 4.17 -1.08 14.89
N GLY A 264 5.18 -1.15 14.03
CA GLY A 264 6.28 -2.13 14.16
C GLY A 264 7.11 -2.01 15.43
N ILE A 265 7.24 -0.82 16.03
CA ILE A 265 8.04 -0.59 17.24
C ILE A 265 7.52 -1.39 18.46
N PHE A 266 6.24 -1.78 18.46
CA PHE A 266 5.63 -2.52 19.57
C PHE A 266 5.42 -4.01 19.30
N ASN A 267 5.96 -4.54 18.20
CA ASN A 267 5.80 -5.97 17.89
C ASN A 267 6.36 -6.89 18.99
N ASN A 268 7.40 -6.46 19.69
CA ASN A 268 8.08 -7.20 20.74
C ASN A 268 7.64 -6.81 22.16
N ALA A 269 6.58 -5.99 22.29
CA ALA A 269 6.02 -5.60 23.58
C ALA A 269 5.34 -6.81 24.25
N TYR A 270 5.74 -7.11 25.47
CA TYR A 270 5.28 -8.28 26.24
C TYR A 270 4.45 -7.89 27.47
N LEU A 271 4.86 -6.84 28.17
CA LEU A 271 4.21 -6.38 29.40
C LEU A 271 4.40 -4.88 29.56
N GLY A 272 3.44 -4.20 30.21
CA GLY A 272 3.61 -2.84 30.69
C GLY A 272 2.68 -1.83 30.07
N SER A 273 3.00 -0.56 30.26
CA SER A 273 2.22 0.56 29.73
C SER A 273 3.10 1.69 29.23
N ILE A 274 2.66 2.28 28.12
CA ILE A 274 3.21 3.49 27.54
C ILE A 274 2.06 4.46 27.28
N TYR A 275 2.23 5.70 27.68
CA TYR A 275 1.26 6.76 27.48
C TYR A 275 1.85 7.80 26.54
N PHE A 276 1.26 7.95 25.35
CA PHE A 276 1.60 9.01 24.41
C PHE A 276 0.76 10.25 24.64
N THR A 277 1.37 11.42 24.54
CA THR A 277 0.70 12.69 24.81
C THR A 277 -0.35 13.02 23.74
N ASP A 278 -0.10 12.71 22.47
CA ASP A 278 -0.99 13.10 21.37
C ASP A 278 -0.94 12.13 20.17
N PRO A 279 -1.23 10.84 20.35
CA PRO A 279 -1.31 9.91 19.23
C PRO A 279 -2.54 10.23 18.37
N LYS A 280 -2.42 10.01 17.04
CA LYS A 280 -3.51 10.27 16.09
C LYS A 280 -3.68 9.11 15.13
N VAL A 281 -4.93 8.85 14.76
CA VAL A 281 -5.29 7.93 13.68
C VAL A 281 -5.95 8.74 12.59
N ARG A 282 -5.48 8.61 11.34
CA ARG A 282 -6.01 9.34 10.20
C ARG A 282 -6.41 8.41 9.07
N ALA A 283 -7.48 8.78 8.39
CA ALA A 283 -7.80 8.30 7.06
C ALA A 283 -7.68 9.47 6.08
N ILE A 284 -6.80 9.34 5.10
CA ILE A 284 -6.58 10.33 4.04
C ILE A 284 -7.21 9.77 2.77
N ILE A 285 -8.27 10.43 2.30
CA ILE A 285 -9.03 10.03 1.12
C ILE A 285 -8.69 10.99 -0.01
N THR A 286 -8.20 10.45 -1.12
CA THR A 286 -7.99 11.21 -2.37
C THR A 286 -9.04 10.77 -3.37
N ASN A 287 -9.84 11.70 -3.87
CA ASN A 287 -10.95 11.46 -4.78
C ASN A 287 -10.81 12.30 -6.05
N SER A 288 -10.86 11.65 -7.21
CA SER A 288 -10.89 12.28 -8.55
C SER A 288 -12.17 11.96 -9.34
N ILE A 289 -13.17 11.37 -8.68
CA ILE A 289 -14.51 11.16 -9.23
C ILE A 289 -15.31 12.44 -8.97
N GLY A 290 -15.82 13.07 -10.01
CA GLY A 290 -16.64 14.27 -9.91
C GLY A 290 -18.08 13.97 -9.50
N ALA A 291 -18.24 13.32 -8.34
CA ALA A 291 -19.54 12.93 -7.80
C ALA A 291 -19.53 13.02 -6.27
N PRO A 292 -20.66 13.44 -5.64
CA PRO A 292 -20.81 13.37 -4.21
C PRO A 292 -20.47 11.98 -3.69
N SER A 293 -19.61 11.91 -2.67
CA SER A 293 -19.17 10.64 -2.10
C SER A 293 -19.07 10.77 -0.59
N GLU A 294 -19.19 9.64 0.10
CA GLU A 294 -19.05 9.56 1.56
C GLU A 294 -18.24 8.33 1.97
N VAL A 295 -17.68 8.40 3.16
CA VAL A 295 -16.98 7.29 3.80
C VAL A 295 -17.52 7.09 5.21
N ASN A 296 -17.55 5.85 5.69
CA ASN A 296 -17.90 5.47 7.03
C ASN A 296 -16.77 4.63 7.65
N LEU A 297 -16.24 5.10 8.77
CA LEU A 297 -15.32 4.32 9.61
C LEU A 297 -16.16 3.41 10.50
N ASN A 298 -16.61 2.26 9.97
CA ASN A 298 -17.54 1.37 10.64
C ASN A 298 -16.99 0.86 11.98
N LYS A 299 -15.70 0.50 12.00
CA LYS A 299 -15.02 0.02 13.19
C LYS A 299 -13.52 0.24 13.11
N LEU A 300 -12.92 0.71 14.20
CA LEU A 300 -11.48 0.80 14.40
C LEU A 300 -11.11 0.12 15.71
N ILE A 301 -10.04 -0.70 15.70
CA ILE A 301 -9.63 -1.50 16.85
C ILE A 301 -8.11 -1.38 17.00
N THR A 302 -7.62 -1.09 18.20
CA THR A 302 -6.21 -1.32 18.52
C THR A 302 -6.00 -2.78 18.90
N GLN A 303 -4.89 -3.37 18.47
CA GLN A 303 -4.44 -4.68 18.89
C GLN A 303 -3.08 -4.59 19.56
N SER A 304 -2.95 -5.18 20.74
CA SER A 304 -1.73 -5.26 21.52
C SER A 304 -1.42 -6.70 21.92
N ASN A 305 -0.14 -7.06 22.00
CA ASN A 305 0.29 -8.35 22.55
C ASN A 305 0.02 -8.45 24.06
N ILE A 306 -0.21 -7.31 24.73
CA ILE A 306 -0.33 -7.23 26.18
C ILE A 306 -1.76 -7.50 26.64
N ASN A 307 -2.78 -6.88 26.03
CA ASN A 307 -4.18 -6.97 26.46
C ASN A 307 -5.17 -7.28 25.32
N GLY A 308 -4.67 -7.69 24.13
CA GLY A 308 -5.52 -8.08 23.01
C GLY A 308 -6.10 -6.88 22.26
N GLN A 309 -7.39 -6.95 21.96
CA GLN A 309 -8.10 -5.96 21.15
C GLN A 309 -8.89 -4.97 22.01
N THR A 310 -8.88 -3.69 21.62
CA THR A 310 -9.65 -2.62 22.25
C THR A 310 -10.24 -1.71 21.19
N ASP A 311 -11.54 -1.44 21.26
CA ASP A 311 -12.22 -0.57 20.29
C ASP A 311 -11.79 0.90 20.44
N ILE A 312 -11.53 1.56 19.31
CA ILE A 312 -11.45 3.01 19.24
C ILE A 312 -12.88 3.55 19.16
N ILE A 313 -13.26 4.36 20.14
CA ILE A 313 -14.56 5.01 20.23
C ILE A 313 -14.36 6.50 19.97
N GLY A 314 -15.20 7.10 19.14
CA GLY A 314 -15.13 8.52 18.80
C GLY A 314 -16.40 9.02 18.15
N THR A 315 -16.56 10.33 18.09
CA THR A 315 -17.78 11.01 17.60
C THR A 315 -18.06 10.75 16.13
N ILE A 316 -17.03 10.42 15.36
CA ILE A 316 -17.11 10.18 13.91
C ILE A 316 -17.04 8.70 13.53
N ILE A 317 -16.91 7.80 14.50
CA ILE A 317 -16.95 6.36 14.27
C ILE A 317 -18.39 5.94 13.97
N ASN A 318 -18.56 5.09 12.95
CA ASN A 318 -19.85 4.61 12.45
C ASN A 318 -20.81 5.74 12.02
N THR A 319 -20.27 6.82 11.46
CA THR A 319 -21.02 7.91 10.84
C THR A 319 -20.62 8.08 9.39
N ASN A 320 -21.58 8.48 8.55
CA ASN A 320 -21.29 8.81 7.16
C ASN A 320 -20.67 10.21 7.08
N ILE A 321 -19.47 10.28 6.54
CA ILE A 321 -18.67 11.50 6.45
C ILE A 321 -18.56 11.87 4.97
N PRO A 322 -19.12 13.02 4.54
CA PRO A 322 -18.93 13.52 3.19
C PRO A 322 -17.45 13.76 2.90
N ILE A 323 -17.01 13.36 1.70
CA ILE A 323 -15.65 13.61 1.23
C ILE A 323 -15.65 14.61 0.08
N MET A 324 -14.57 15.37 -0.03
CA MET A 324 -14.36 16.33 -1.11
C MET A 324 -14.30 15.62 -2.46
N TYR A 325 -14.77 16.28 -3.50
CA TYR A 325 -14.73 15.79 -4.88
C TYR A 325 -14.62 16.97 -5.85
N PRO A 326 -13.96 16.81 -7.02
CA PRO A 326 -13.81 17.88 -7.99
C PRO A 326 -15.15 18.20 -8.67
N SER A 327 -15.36 19.49 -8.96
CA SER A 327 -16.50 19.99 -9.72
C SER A 327 -16.32 19.81 -11.22
N LEU A 328 -17.38 20.03 -12.03
CA LEU A 328 -17.31 19.99 -13.50
C LEU A 328 -16.28 20.97 -14.10
N ALA A 329 -15.91 22.04 -13.38
CA ALA A 329 -14.84 22.96 -13.80
C ALA A 329 -13.43 22.40 -13.55
N GLU A 330 -13.31 21.33 -12.77
CA GLU A 330 -12.05 20.76 -12.30
C GLU A 330 -11.81 19.34 -12.85
N VAL A 331 -12.32 19.06 -14.03
CA VAL A 331 -12.13 17.75 -14.70
C VAL A 331 -10.65 17.38 -14.78
N GLY A 332 -10.32 16.18 -14.30
CA GLY A 332 -8.94 15.68 -14.24
C GLY A 332 -8.17 16.10 -12.98
N GLN A 333 -8.75 16.92 -12.11
CA GLN A 333 -8.18 17.24 -10.79
C GLN A 333 -8.58 16.18 -9.75
N LYS A 334 -8.03 16.32 -8.55
CA LYS A 334 -8.33 15.46 -7.40
C LYS A 334 -8.40 16.30 -6.13
N ASP A 335 -9.34 15.94 -5.28
CA ASP A 335 -9.49 16.51 -3.95
C ASP A 335 -9.02 15.55 -2.86
N SER A 336 -8.71 16.08 -1.69
CA SER A 336 -8.28 15.29 -0.55
C SER A 336 -9.07 15.66 0.70
N THR A 337 -9.57 14.64 1.40
CA THR A 337 -10.23 14.75 2.70
C THR A 337 -9.42 14.00 3.73
N THR A 338 -9.09 14.66 4.85
CA THR A 338 -8.45 14.03 5.99
C THR A 338 -9.44 13.90 7.13
N ILE A 339 -9.67 12.67 7.57
CA ILE A 339 -10.47 12.33 8.75
C ILE A 339 -9.48 11.98 9.86
N GLN A 340 -9.53 12.69 11.00
CA GLN A 340 -8.61 12.51 12.11
C GLN A 340 -9.34 12.16 13.39
N LEU A 341 -8.81 11.16 14.07
CA LEU A 341 -9.13 10.79 15.45
C LEU A 341 -7.94 11.14 16.35
N ASP A 342 -8.20 11.89 17.40
CA ASP A 342 -7.24 12.28 18.42
C ASP A 342 -7.91 12.32 19.81
N LYS A 343 -7.20 12.81 20.81
CA LYS A 343 -7.68 12.89 22.20
C LYS A 343 -8.90 13.80 22.41
N THR A 344 -9.24 14.67 21.43
CA THR A 344 -10.34 15.63 21.57
C THR A 344 -11.67 15.06 21.09
N ASN A 345 -11.66 14.09 20.18
CA ASN A 345 -12.84 13.54 19.55
C ASN A 345 -12.95 12.01 19.68
N SER A 346 -12.00 11.36 20.38
CA SER A 346 -11.95 9.91 20.54
C SER A 346 -11.17 9.48 21.78
N ASN A 347 -11.21 8.18 22.07
CA ASN A 347 -10.41 7.55 23.13
C ASN A 347 -9.02 7.10 22.65
N VAL A 348 -8.55 7.55 21.49
CA VAL A 348 -7.31 7.06 20.86
C VAL A 348 -6.10 7.14 21.80
N GLN A 349 -5.97 8.22 22.58
CA GLN A 349 -4.90 8.37 23.56
C GLN A 349 -4.90 7.27 24.62
N THR A 350 -6.09 6.85 25.09
CA THR A 350 -6.24 5.82 26.12
C THR A 350 -5.96 4.43 25.56
N VAL A 351 -6.47 4.12 24.36
CA VAL A 351 -6.33 2.77 23.77
C VAL A 351 -4.95 2.52 23.17
N PHE A 352 -4.14 3.57 23.02
CA PHE A 352 -2.71 3.43 22.70
C PHE A 352 -1.86 3.01 23.92
N ASN A 353 -2.44 3.00 25.10
CA ASN A 353 -1.90 2.33 26.27
C ASN A 353 -2.67 1.00 26.47
N PRO A 354 -2.08 -0.19 26.26
CA PRO A 354 -0.66 -0.52 26.32
C PRO A 354 -0.05 -0.85 24.93
N ALA A 355 0.67 0.08 24.34
CA ALA A 355 1.56 -0.15 23.21
C ALA A 355 0.98 -1.05 22.09
N PRO A 356 -0.04 -0.61 21.33
CA PRO A 356 -0.65 -1.44 20.29
C PRO A 356 0.32 -1.64 19.12
N ASN A 357 0.40 -2.86 18.62
CA ASN A 357 1.22 -3.18 17.45
C ASN A 357 0.44 -3.10 16.13
N LYS A 358 -0.90 -2.93 16.19
CA LYS A 358 -1.75 -2.74 15.01
C LYS A 358 -2.94 -1.84 15.33
N VAL A 359 -3.41 -1.14 14.31
CA VAL A 359 -4.76 -0.56 14.25
C VAL A 359 -5.52 -1.23 13.12
N LEU A 360 -6.50 -2.07 13.47
CA LEU A 360 -7.40 -2.71 12.52
C LEU A 360 -8.51 -1.73 12.15
N TYR A 361 -8.96 -1.80 10.90
CA TYR A 361 -10.05 -0.98 10.39
C TYR A 361 -11.07 -1.79 9.61
N GLN A 362 -12.32 -1.34 9.64
CA GLN A 362 -13.39 -1.73 8.77
C GLN A 362 -14.05 -0.46 8.26
N ILE A 363 -14.07 -0.28 6.94
CA ILE A 363 -14.47 0.97 6.29
C ILE A 363 -15.47 0.63 5.18
N SER A 364 -16.48 1.48 5.01
CA SER A 364 -17.37 1.47 3.86
C SER A 364 -17.49 2.87 3.28
N GLY A 365 -18.09 3.00 2.10
CA GLY A 365 -18.33 4.28 1.48
C GLY A 365 -19.41 4.16 0.42
N ALA A 366 -19.82 5.29 -0.14
CA ALA A 366 -20.74 5.34 -1.24
C ALA A 366 -20.42 6.51 -2.20
N ILE A 367 -20.69 6.27 -3.47
CA ILE A 367 -20.71 7.31 -4.51
C ILE A 367 -22.19 7.59 -4.81
N ASN A 368 -22.56 8.88 -4.91
CA ASN A 368 -23.94 9.35 -5.06
C ASN A 368 -24.89 8.78 -3.98
N PRO A 369 -24.57 8.88 -2.67
CA PRO A 369 -25.40 8.29 -1.63
C PRO A 369 -26.83 8.81 -1.62
N ASN A 370 -27.03 10.08 -1.98
CA ASN A 370 -28.32 10.80 -1.96
C ASN A 370 -29.06 10.80 -3.32
N GLY A 371 -28.59 10.03 -4.30
CA GLY A 371 -29.21 9.89 -5.60
C GLY A 371 -28.67 10.83 -6.66
N GLU A 372 -29.54 11.25 -7.60
CA GLU A 372 -29.15 11.89 -8.85
C GLU A 372 -28.57 13.30 -8.67
N THR A 373 -27.35 13.50 -9.18
CA THR A 373 -26.68 14.80 -9.29
C THR A 373 -25.89 14.86 -10.60
N ALA A 374 -25.47 16.07 -11.01
CA ALA A 374 -24.57 16.23 -12.15
C ALA A 374 -23.16 15.70 -11.76
N ASN A 375 -22.70 14.71 -12.48
CA ASN A 375 -21.42 14.05 -12.23
C ASN A 375 -20.55 14.09 -13.48
N PHE A 376 -19.26 13.84 -13.26
CA PHE A 376 -18.34 13.45 -14.33
C PHE A 376 -17.32 12.44 -13.85
N VAL A 377 -16.75 11.70 -14.80
CA VAL A 377 -15.62 10.84 -14.59
C VAL A 377 -14.70 10.84 -15.80
N THR A 378 -13.43 10.56 -15.56
CA THR A 378 -12.45 10.20 -16.60
C THR A 378 -12.07 8.74 -16.44
N ASP A 379 -11.42 8.15 -17.42
CA ASP A 379 -10.86 6.79 -17.33
C ASP A 379 -9.82 6.62 -16.22
N MET A 380 -9.26 7.75 -15.72
CA MET A 380 -8.28 7.78 -14.63
C MET A 380 -8.90 8.11 -13.27
N SER A 381 -10.21 8.39 -13.22
CA SER A 381 -10.88 8.74 -11.97
C SER A 381 -10.87 7.58 -10.98
N SER A 382 -10.52 7.87 -9.73
CA SER A 382 -10.42 6.88 -8.66
C SER A 382 -10.67 7.47 -7.28
N ILE A 383 -11.03 6.61 -6.35
CA ILE A 383 -10.99 6.89 -4.90
C ILE A 383 -9.86 6.06 -4.28
N LYS A 384 -8.99 6.72 -3.52
CA LYS A 384 -7.90 6.10 -2.76
C LYS A 384 -8.05 6.44 -1.29
N VAL A 385 -7.83 5.44 -0.43
CA VAL A 385 -7.81 5.62 1.03
C VAL A 385 -6.47 5.16 1.58
N ARG A 386 -5.82 6.04 2.33
CA ARG A 386 -4.59 5.76 3.07
C ARG A 386 -4.86 5.91 4.56
N GLY A 387 -4.54 4.88 5.33
CA GLY A 387 -4.55 4.92 6.79
C GLY A 387 -3.21 5.37 7.34
N GLU A 388 -3.23 6.20 8.37
CA GLU A 388 -2.04 6.64 9.08
C GLU A 388 -2.23 6.55 10.59
N VAL A 389 -1.16 6.16 11.28
CA VAL A 389 -1.04 6.23 12.74
C VAL A 389 0.16 7.12 13.06
N GLU A 390 -0.13 8.31 13.57
CA GLU A 390 0.88 9.29 13.97
C GLU A 390 1.14 9.17 15.46
N ILE A 391 2.40 9.00 15.84
CA ILE A 391 2.86 8.89 17.22
C ILE A 391 3.97 9.93 17.43
N PRO A 392 3.65 11.13 17.97
CA PRO A 392 4.66 12.03 18.47
C PRO A 392 5.43 11.35 19.60
N MET A 393 6.74 11.37 19.55
CA MET A 393 7.61 10.68 20.52
C MET A 393 7.72 11.45 21.82
N GLU A 394 6.56 11.78 22.38
CA GLU A 394 6.37 12.42 23.69
C GLU A 394 5.40 11.60 24.54
N GLY A 395 5.83 11.26 25.76
CA GLY A 395 4.99 10.45 26.63
C GLY A 395 5.67 9.95 27.89
N LYS A 396 5.01 9.01 28.55
CA LYS A 396 5.47 8.35 29.78
C LYS A 396 5.53 6.84 29.56
N ILE A 397 6.58 6.21 30.09
CA ILE A 397 6.70 4.76 30.18
C ILE A 397 6.79 4.41 31.66
N THR A 398 5.76 3.77 32.21
CA THR A 398 5.79 3.32 33.61
C THR A 398 6.59 2.02 33.75
N LYS A 399 6.27 1.06 32.88
CA LYS A 399 6.97 -0.22 32.77
C LYS A 399 6.66 -0.81 31.40
N LEU A 400 7.63 -0.83 30.49
CA LEU A 400 7.48 -1.49 29.19
C LEU A 400 8.54 -2.57 29.07
N VAL A 401 8.11 -3.82 28.91
CA VAL A 401 9.01 -4.97 28.73
C VAL A 401 8.98 -5.39 27.27
N LEU A 402 10.15 -5.35 26.63
CA LEU A 402 10.36 -5.89 25.29
C LEU A 402 11.14 -7.19 25.41
N LEU A 403 10.76 -8.18 24.61
CA LEU A 403 11.47 -9.44 24.45
C LEU A 403 11.99 -9.52 23.02
N ASP A 404 13.30 -9.81 22.88
CA ASP A 404 13.89 -10.09 21.57
C ASP A 404 14.69 -11.39 21.61
N THR A 405 14.61 -12.18 20.52
CA THR A 405 15.32 -13.45 20.40
C THR A 405 16.48 -13.28 19.43
N LEU A 406 17.68 -13.31 19.97
CA LEU A 406 18.93 -13.30 19.23
C LEU A 406 19.25 -14.72 18.76
N LYS A 407 19.59 -14.87 17.48
CA LYS A 407 19.98 -16.15 16.85
C LYS A 407 21.37 -16.03 16.25
N GLY A 408 22.08 -17.15 16.16
CA GLY A 408 23.41 -17.18 15.56
C GLY A 408 24.49 -16.54 16.44
N ILE A 409 24.30 -16.55 17.76
CA ILE A 409 25.34 -16.12 18.70
C ILE A 409 26.48 -17.13 18.58
N SER A 410 27.71 -16.65 18.38
CA SER A 410 28.91 -17.48 18.34
C SER A 410 29.96 -16.88 19.24
N PHE A 411 30.58 -17.74 20.04
CA PHE A 411 31.73 -17.39 20.85
C PHE A 411 33.00 -17.76 20.11
N PRO A 412 34.11 -17.01 20.29
CA PRO A 412 35.37 -17.33 19.62
C PRO A 412 35.88 -18.70 20.06
N ASP A 413 36.23 -19.57 19.11
CA ASP A 413 36.91 -20.82 19.34
C ASP A 413 38.40 -20.53 19.51
N LEU A 414 38.90 -20.73 20.73
CA LEU A 414 40.32 -20.46 21.09
C LEU A 414 41.18 -21.70 20.80
N ASN A 415 41.20 -22.17 19.56
CA ASN A 415 42.12 -23.21 19.11
C ASN A 415 43.45 -22.58 18.66
N VAL A 416 44.48 -22.72 19.46
CA VAL A 416 45.87 -22.42 19.05
C VAL A 416 46.45 -23.66 18.41
N ALA A 417 46.80 -23.60 17.12
CA ALA A 417 47.28 -24.69 16.28
C ALA A 417 48.01 -25.84 17.03
N GLY A 418 47.32 -26.98 17.20
CA GLY A 418 47.86 -28.21 17.78
C GLY A 418 48.07 -28.21 19.30
N LYS A 419 47.51 -27.23 20.03
CA LYS A 419 47.67 -27.11 21.49
C LYS A 419 46.32 -27.04 22.20
N SER A 420 46.23 -27.65 23.36
CA SER A 420 45.05 -27.59 24.22
C SER A 420 44.98 -26.21 24.90
N VAL A 421 43.93 -25.47 24.64
CA VAL A 421 43.61 -24.20 25.30
C VAL A 421 42.43 -24.44 26.25
N THR A 422 42.67 -24.18 27.54
CA THR A 422 41.63 -24.27 28.57
C THR A 422 41.32 -22.87 29.08
N ILE A 423 40.08 -22.43 28.99
CA ILE A 423 39.66 -21.14 29.56
C ILE A 423 39.58 -21.29 31.07
N LEU A 424 40.22 -20.37 31.78
CA LEU A 424 40.22 -20.31 33.24
C LEU A 424 39.10 -19.38 33.75
N SER A 425 38.98 -18.24 33.14
CA SER A 425 37.96 -17.22 33.47
C SER A 425 37.87 -16.20 32.35
N GLY A 426 36.86 -15.36 32.40
CA GLY A 426 36.73 -14.22 31.51
C GLY A 426 35.77 -13.21 32.07
N GLY A 427 35.49 -12.17 31.28
CA GLY A 427 34.53 -11.15 31.65
C GLY A 427 34.12 -10.26 30.49
N PHE A 428 32.90 -9.77 30.56
CA PHE A 428 32.45 -8.70 29.70
C PHE A 428 32.72 -7.34 30.34
N ASN A 429 33.47 -6.50 29.64
CA ASN A 429 33.66 -5.10 30.01
C ASN A 429 32.73 -4.25 29.16
N ILE A 430 31.73 -3.66 29.77
CA ILE A 430 30.66 -2.91 29.07
C ILE A 430 30.72 -1.46 29.56
N SER A 431 30.94 -0.52 28.64
CA SER A 431 30.85 0.89 28.90
C SER A 431 29.68 1.47 28.09
N LEU A 432 28.70 2.07 28.77
CA LEU A 432 27.51 2.64 28.17
C LEU A 432 27.42 4.12 28.52
N SER A 433 27.05 4.92 27.52
CA SER A 433 26.61 6.31 27.71
C SER A 433 25.20 6.44 27.16
N ASN A 434 24.21 6.60 28.05
CA ASN A 434 22.81 6.70 27.70
C ASN A 434 22.40 8.18 27.57
N GLY A 435 22.16 8.63 26.34
CA GLY A 435 21.65 9.96 26.02
C GLY A 435 20.11 10.02 25.91
N PHE A 436 19.38 8.92 26.19
CA PHE A 436 17.92 8.95 26.21
C PHE A 436 17.36 9.18 27.61
N PRO A 437 16.23 9.91 27.74
CA PRO A 437 15.56 10.15 29.03
C PRO A 437 14.76 8.93 29.52
N ILE A 438 15.28 7.72 29.27
CA ILE A 438 14.62 6.46 29.54
C ILE A 438 15.58 5.58 30.32
N ASN A 439 15.15 5.12 31.50
CA ASN A 439 15.83 4.08 32.27
C ASN A 439 15.57 2.72 31.62
N SER A 440 16.54 1.80 31.74
CA SER A 440 16.27 0.40 31.39
C SER A 440 16.85 -0.58 32.39
N HIS A 441 16.19 -1.73 32.57
CA HIS A 441 16.76 -2.90 33.18
C HIS A 441 16.93 -3.94 32.08
N ILE A 442 18.15 -4.45 31.91
CA ILE A 442 18.47 -5.41 30.86
C ILE A 442 18.95 -6.73 31.44
N GLN A 443 18.53 -7.83 30.83
CA GLN A 443 19.04 -9.17 31.08
C GLN A 443 19.02 -9.95 29.76
N MET A 444 20.04 -10.78 29.55
CA MET A 444 20.09 -11.72 28.44
C MET A 444 20.16 -13.14 28.99
N TYR A 445 19.24 -13.99 28.56
CA TYR A 445 19.19 -15.39 28.92
C TYR A 445 19.65 -16.24 27.75
N PHE A 446 20.69 -17.05 27.98
CA PHE A 446 21.14 -18.05 27.01
C PHE A 446 20.22 -19.26 27.08
N ILE A 447 19.73 -19.73 25.93
CA ILE A 447 18.74 -20.80 25.84
C ILE A 447 19.19 -21.90 24.89
N ASP A 448 18.81 -23.14 25.21
CA ASP A 448 19.04 -24.30 24.35
C ASP A 448 18.05 -24.42 23.20
N ALA A 449 18.15 -25.49 22.43
CA ALA A 449 17.26 -25.79 21.33
C ALA A 449 15.80 -26.05 21.77
N GLN A 450 15.60 -26.41 23.05
CA GLN A 450 14.31 -26.67 23.67
C GLN A 450 13.70 -25.42 24.35
N ASN A 451 14.36 -24.25 24.23
CA ASN A 451 14.05 -22.98 24.90
C ASN A 451 14.19 -23.02 26.44
N VAL A 452 15.00 -23.93 26.96
CA VAL A 452 15.35 -23.96 28.38
C VAL A 452 16.47 -22.96 28.64
N VAL A 453 16.35 -22.15 29.70
CA VAL A 453 17.40 -21.23 30.11
C VAL A 453 18.59 -22.05 30.68
N ILE A 454 19.77 -21.88 30.07
CA ILE A 454 21.00 -22.53 30.48
C ILE A 454 21.80 -21.63 31.43
N ASP A 455 21.87 -20.34 31.09
CA ASP A 455 22.57 -19.31 31.87
C ASP A 455 22.01 -17.92 31.53
N SER A 456 22.46 -16.90 32.24
CA SER A 456 22.16 -15.50 31.97
C SER A 456 23.44 -14.67 31.83
N LEU A 457 23.41 -13.59 31.05
CA LEU A 457 24.59 -12.72 30.89
C LEU A 457 24.99 -12.09 32.23
N PHE A 458 24.02 -11.58 32.97
CA PHE A 458 24.24 -10.92 34.25
C PHE A 458 23.74 -11.80 35.39
N SER A 459 24.40 -11.72 36.57
CA SER A 459 23.94 -12.37 37.79
C SER A 459 22.57 -11.83 38.25
N THR A 460 22.33 -10.55 38.05
CA THR A 460 21.05 -9.87 38.25
C THR A 460 20.82 -8.87 37.10
N PRO A 461 19.56 -8.57 36.73
CA PRO A 461 19.29 -7.56 35.68
C PRO A 461 19.98 -6.24 36.00
N HIS A 462 20.74 -5.70 35.04
CA HIS A 462 21.45 -4.42 35.22
C HIS A 462 20.54 -3.23 34.97
N PHE A 463 20.61 -2.25 35.88
CA PHE A 463 19.93 -0.97 35.74
C PHE A 463 20.82 0.02 34.97
N ILE A 464 20.30 0.52 33.85
CA ILE A 464 20.90 1.59 33.05
C ILE A 464 20.11 2.86 33.32
N PRO A 465 20.68 3.86 34.02
CA PRO A 465 19.95 5.09 34.35
C PRO A 465 19.68 5.94 33.11
N SER A 466 18.57 6.70 33.13
CA SER A 466 18.25 7.68 32.09
C SER A 466 19.25 8.84 32.08
N ALA A 467 19.37 9.51 30.96
CA ALA A 467 19.93 10.84 30.89
C ALA A 467 19.18 11.82 31.82
N SER A 468 19.86 12.83 32.32
CA SER A 468 19.23 13.90 33.09
C SER A 468 18.38 14.78 32.19
N VAL A 469 17.19 15.20 32.67
CA VAL A 469 16.27 16.05 31.91
C VAL A 469 15.99 17.37 32.67
N ASP A 470 15.65 18.38 31.89
CA ASP A 470 15.11 19.64 32.41
C ASP A 470 13.60 19.53 32.73
N VAL A 471 12.99 20.64 33.15
CA VAL A 471 11.55 20.70 33.48
C VAL A 471 10.62 20.45 32.31
N THR A 472 11.13 20.54 31.08
CA THR A 472 10.37 20.27 29.83
C THR A 472 10.51 18.83 29.34
N GLY A 473 11.31 17.99 30.02
CA GLY A 473 11.61 16.63 29.64
C GLY A 473 12.70 16.50 28.57
N LYS A 474 13.44 17.55 28.28
CA LYS A 474 14.56 17.54 27.33
C LYS A 474 15.87 17.17 28.06
N VAL A 475 16.69 16.33 27.44
CA VAL A 475 17.97 15.88 28.00
C VAL A 475 18.96 17.05 28.12
N THR A 476 19.61 17.13 29.29
CA THR A 476 20.67 18.08 29.59
C THR A 476 22.05 17.45 29.62
N SER A 477 22.15 16.19 30.04
CA SER A 477 23.42 15.45 30.05
C SER A 477 23.14 13.93 30.01
N PRO A 478 23.98 13.13 29.28
CA PRO A 478 23.87 11.70 29.29
C PRO A 478 24.26 11.10 30.65
N SER A 479 23.77 9.91 30.94
CA SER A 479 24.28 9.09 32.06
C SER A 479 25.32 8.11 31.54
N THR A 480 26.29 7.77 32.37
CA THR A 480 27.34 6.80 32.05
C THR A 480 27.30 5.64 33.01
N LEU A 481 27.57 4.44 32.51
CA LEU A 481 27.62 3.20 33.29
C LEU A 481 28.77 2.33 32.79
N VAL A 482 29.58 1.79 33.73
CA VAL A 482 30.59 0.78 33.43
C VAL A 482 30.23 -0.49 34.19
N ILE A 483 30.14 -1.60 33.47
CA ILE A 483 29.80 -2.91 33.98
C ILE A 483 30.97 -3.84 33.70
N LYS A 484 31.41 -4.59 34.70
CA LYS A 484 32.30 -5.72 34.52
C LYS A 484 31.60 -6.98 35.05
N GLU A 485 31.21 -7.85 34.12
CA GLU A 485 30.56 -9.13 34.46
C GLU A 485 31.56 -10.28 34.26
N LEU A 486 31.94 -10.93 35.35
CA LEU A 486 32.93 -12.01 35.33
C LEU A 486 32.26 -13.38 35.20
N PHE A 487 32.94 -14.30 34.53
CA PHE A 487 32.56 -15.70 34.43
C PHE A 487 33.77 -16.63 34.61
N ASP A 488 33.53 -17.80 35.21
CA ASP A 488 34.48 -18.89 35.30
C ASP A 488 34.43 -19.82 34.08
N ALA A 489 35.28 -20.83 34.08
CA ALA A 489 35.38 -21.82 33.01
C ALA A 489 34.07 -22.59 32.80
N ASP A 490 33.38 -22.96 33.89
CA ASP A 490 32.14 -23.75 33.81
C ASP A 490 31.00 -22.94 33.16
N ARG A 491 30.88 -21.69 33.56
CA ARG A 491 29.88 -20.77 32.98
C ARG A 491 30.19 -20.47 31.52
N TYR A 492 31.46 -20.24 31.17
CA TYR A 492 31.87 -20.06 29.77
C TYR A 492 31.48 -21.27 28.91
N ASN A 493 31.83 -22.48 29.37
CA ASN A 493 31.53 -23.72 28.66
C ASN A 493 30.00 -23.90 28.44
N LYS A 494 29.17 -23.53 29.40
CA LYS A 494 27.71 -23.57 29.26
C LYS A 494 27.23 -22.63 28.14
N ILE A 495 27.66 -21.36 28.16
CA ILE A 495 27.18 -20.36 27.22
C ILE A 495 27.69 -20.58 25.79
N THR A 496 28.91 -21.13 25.60
CA THR A 496 29.46 -21.39 24.27
C THR A 496 28.74 -22.50 23.51
N HIS A 497 28.00 -23.37 24.20
CA HIS A 497 27.17 -24.41 23.58
C HIS A 497 25.78 -23.88 23.13
N THR A 498 25.47 -22.59 23.32
CA THR A 498 24.23 -21.98 22.88
C THR A 498 24.46 -21.11 21.65
N ASN A 499 23.53 -21.14 20.75
CA ASN A 499 23.51 -20.25 19.58
C ASN A 499 22.31 -19.28 19.60
N ARG A 500 21.59 -19.24 20.72
CA ARG A 500 20.38 -18.42 20.91
C ARG A 500 20.36 -17.77 22.28
N ALA A 501 19.82 -16.57 22.35
CA ALA A 501 19.53 -15.91 23.62
C ALA A 501 18.24 -15.09 23.52
N VAL A 502 17.61 -14.86 24.68
CA VAL A 502 16.48 -13.95 24.83
C VAL A 502 16.97 -12.72 25.59
N LEU A 503 16.91 -11.57 24.93
CA LEU A 503 17.14 -10.27 25.54
C LEU A 503 15.82 -9.76 26.13
N VAL A 504 15.82 -9.51 27.43
CA VAL A 504 14.72 -8.90 28.17
C VAL A 504 15.11 -7.49 28.53
N SER A 505 14.37 -6.51 28.02
CA SER A 505 14.59 -5.09 28.31
C SER A 505 13.33 -4.49 28.91
N GLN A 506 13.44 -3.96 30.13
CA GLN A 506 12.36 -3.26 30.80
C GLN A 506 12.68 -1.76 30.83
N PHE A 507 11.80 -0.94 30.32
CA PHE A 507 11.95 0.50 30.19
C PHE A 507 11.00 1.28 31.12
N SER A 508 11.49 2.43 31.62
CA SER A 508 10.66 3.43 32.30
C SER A 508 11.24 4.82 32.06
N THR A 509 10.37 5.84 32.02
CA THR A 509 10.85 7.23 32.02
C THR A 509 11.25 7.69 33.41
N ALA A 510 11.82 8.88 33.54
CA ALA A 510 12.26 9.44 34.82
C ALA A 510 11.16 9.40 35.90
N ASN A 511 11.55 9.41 37.19
CA ASN A 511 10.65 9.27 38.34
C ASN A 511 9.73 8.04 38.28
N ALA A 512 10.30 6.87 37.97
CA ALA A 512 9.58 5.59 37.86
C ALA A 512 8.40 5.66 36.88
N GLY A 513 8.55 6.39 35.77
CA GLY A 513 7.55 6.51 34.73
C GLY A 513 6.53 7.64 34.94
N ASN A 514 6.72 8.51 35.91
CA ASN A 514 5.77 9.59 36.17
C ASN A 514 6.07 10.87 35.38
N THR A 515 7.31 11.06 34.91
CA THR A 515 7.73 12.24 34.13
C THR A 515 7.56 11.99 32.64
N PRO A 516 6.75 12.81 31.92
CA PRO A 516 6.72 12.76 30.46
C PRO A 516 8.08 13.21 29.91
N VAL A 517 8.50 12.56 28.83
CA VAL A 517 9.76 12.86 28.15
C VAL A 517 9.53 13.02 26.66
N LYS A 518 10.44 13.76 26.00
CA LYS A 518 10.47 13.95 24.54
C LYS A 518 11.72 13.28 23.97
N ILE A 519 11.60 12.68 22.80
CA ILE A 519 12.71 12.04 22.11
C ILE A 519 13.12 12.88 20.90
N TYR A 520 14.41 13.25 20.88
CA TYR A 520 15.01 14.08 19.84
C TYR A 520 16.06 13.31 19.04
N SER A 521 16.33 13.75 17.84
CA SER A 521 17.29 13.15 16.90
C SER A 521 18.74 13.15 17.40
N SER A 522 19.06 14.08 18.29
CA SER A 522 20.40 14.18 18.91
C SER A 522 20.66 13.14 20.01
N TYR A 523 19.64 12.38 20.44
CA TYR A 523 19.80 11.40 21.51
C TYR A 523 20.42 10.11 20.99
N GLN A 524 21.45 9.61 21.65
CA GLN A 524 22.20 8.43 21.27
C GLN A 524 22.55 7.57 22.48
N ILE A 525 22.65 6.26 22.29
CA ILE A 525 23.33 5.35 23.21
C ILE A 525 24.69 5.04 22.60
N LYS A 526 25.76 5.32 23.34
CA LYS A 526 27.10 4.90 22.99
C LYS A 526 27.45 3.65 23.79
N SER A 527 27.88 2.60 23.11
CA SER A 527 28.18 1.30 23.71
C SER A 527 29.54 0.79 23.26
N ASN A 528 30.42 0.52 24.23
CA ASN A 528 31.66 -0.19 24.01
C ASN A 528 31.63 -1.48 24.83
N ILE A 529 31.73 -2.64 24.16
CA ILE A 529 31.72 -3.96 24.78
C ILE A 529 33.01 -4.69 24.40
N GLY A 530 33.77 -5.07 25.39
CA GLY A 530 34.94 -5.94 25.28
C GLY A 530 34.74 -7.25 26.02
N LEU A 531 35.38 -8.29 25.53
CA LEU A 531 35.49 -9.60 26.18
C LEU A 531 36.95 -9.82 26.59
N ASP A 532 37.23 -9.95 27.89
CA ASP A 532 38.50 -10.44 28.37
C ASP A 532 38.43 -11.95 28.65
N ILE A 533 39.49 -12.69 28.29
CA ILE A 533 39.59 -14.14 28.51
C ILE A 533 40.97 -14.45 29.04
N LYS A 534 41.03 -15.12 30.19
CA LYS A 534 42.24 -15.73 30.72
C LYS A 534 42.23 -17.22 30.37
N ALA A 535 43.22 -17.64 29.63
CA ALA A 535 43.34 -19.02 29.18
C ALA A 535 44.63 -19.68 29.67
N ASN A 536 44.62 -21.00 29.86
CA ASN A 536 45.80 -21.81 30.05
C ASN A 536 46.16 -22.50 28.74
N VAL A 537 47.35 -22.22 28.23
CA VAL A 537 47.87 -22.84 27.00
C VAL A 537 48.93 -23.85 27.39
N SER A 538 48.64 -25.13 27.14
CA SER A 538 49.60 -26.21 27.37
C SER A 538 50.49 -26.37 26.13
N PHE A 539 51.82 -26.28 26.32
CA PHE A 539 52.81 -26.36 25.25
C PHE A 539 53.40 -27.74 25.11
#